data_8237c454e714060b16723fdf894b5ea6
#
_entry.id   8237c454e714060b16723fdf894b5ea6
#
_cell.length_a   1.000
_cell.length_b   1.000
_cell.length_c   1.000
_cell.angle_alpha   90.00
_cell.angle_beta   90.00
_cell.angle_gamma   90.00
#
_symmetry.space_group_name_H-M   'P 1'
#
loop_
_entity.id
_entity.type
_entity.pdbx_description
1 polymer ?
#
loop_
_entity_poly.entity_id
_entity_poly.type
_entity_poly.pdbx_seq_one_letter_code
_entity_poly.pdbx_strand_id
1 'polypeptide(L)'
;MTGCKSKSDSKAVEEYKKQVEPPTGKMTYRTNPKTGDKVSILGYGMMRLPSKTENKDDYDQDMINRQIDYALEHGLNYIDTSPVYCQGKSERCTGIALSRHKRSEYFVATKLSNFHPSTQSREASIGMYKNSLKELQVDYLDYYLLHAIGGGMDEFNRRYVDNGIMDFLMAEREAGRIRNLGFSFHGKKEVFDEVLAMNDKYHWDFVQIELNYLDWDYANEINGSNVDASYLYAELQKMNIPAVIMEPLLGGRLANLPQYLATELKSHAPERSVASWAFRYAGTPEGVLTVLSGMTYMEHLKDNLLSYCPLEPLTEEEQRFLDKDVAERIVGLENIPCNDCKYCMPCPYGIDIPAIFVHYNKCKNDGTLPRLKMDDEYYKLRRNYLIGLDRAVPRMRQADHCIGCGQCEPHCPQNIRIPRELQKISQFVEDLKQNKTVSEG
;
A
#
# COMPACT_ATOMS: atom_id res chain seq x y z
N MET A 1 16.73 -5.84 -49.31
CA MET A 1 17.66 -5.88 -48.17
C MET A 1 16.99 -6.67 -47.03
N THR A 2 17.31 -7.95 -46.96
CA THR A 2 16.73 -8.91 -46.00
C THR A 2 17.48 -8.78 -44.67
N GLY A 3 16.83 -8.27 -43.66
CA GLY A 3 17.38 -8.17 -42.31
C GLY A 3 17.42 -9.54 -41.63
N CYS A 4 18.61 -10.03 -41.36
CA CYS A 4 18.88 -11.19 -40.51
C CYS A 4 18.46 -10.86 -39.08
N LYS A 5 17.31 -11.34 -38.58
CA LYS A 5 17.02 -11.44 -37.16
C LYS A 5 17.78 -12.63 -36.63
N SER A 6 18.71 -12.42 -35.68
CA SER A 6 19.50 -13.50 -35.12
C SER A 6 18.61 -14.45 -34.30
N LYS A 7 18.76 -15.76 -34.50
CA LYS A 7 18.06 -16.81 -33.73
C LYS A 7 18.41 -16.82 -32.24
N SER A 8 19.44 -16.05 -31.81
CA SER A 8 19.82 -15.88 -30.42
C SER A 8 18.87 -14.96 -29.65
N ASP A 9 18.35 -13.91 -30.30
CA ASP A 9 17.47 -12.95 -29.64
C ASP A 9 16.08 -13.53 -29.39
N SER A 10 15.61 -14.46 -30.24
CA SER A 10 14.32 -15.13 -30.06
C SER A 10 14.34 -16.15 -28.90
N LYS A 11 15.47 -16.85 -28.67
CA LYS A 11 15.62 -17.77 -27.54
C LYS A 11 15.72 -17.03 -26.20
N ALA A 12 16.46 -15.94 -26.12
CA ALA A 12 16.57 -15.12 -24.92
C ALA A 12 15.22 -14.48 -24.53
N VAL A 13 14.42 -14.08 -25.54
CA VAL A 13 13.05 -13.56 -25.32
C VAL A 13 12.07 -14.67 -24.95
N GLU A 14 12.24 -15.90 -25.43
CA GLU A 14 11.42 -17.06 -25.02
C GLU A 14 11.82 -17.60 -23.64
N GLU A 15 13.09 -17.55 -23.24
CA GLU A 15 13.54 -17.89 -21.88
C GLU A 15 13.06 -16.84 -20.85
N TYR A 16 13.04 -15.56 -21.22
CA TYR A 16 12.48 -14.51 -20.36
C TYR A 16 10.96 -14.62 -20.16
N LYS A 17 10.25 -15.34 -21.05
CA LYS A 17 8.81 -15.57 -20.99
C LYS A 17 8.39 -16.80 -20.16
N LYS A 18 9.29 -17.62 -19.69
CA LYS A 18 8.99 -18.60 -18.65
C LYS A 18 9.02 -17.90 -17.29
N GLN A 19 7.91 -17.22 -16.95
CA GLN A 19 7.66 -16.90 -15.56
C GLN A 19 7.78 -18.20 -14.75
N VAL A 20 8.66 -18.20 -13.76
CA VAL A 20 8.77 -19.33 -12.84
C VAL A 20 7.43 -19.42 -12.11
N GLU A 21 6.71 -20.54 -12.23
CA GLU A 21 5.47 -20.74 -11.50
C GLU A 21 5.79 -20.93 -10.01
N PRO A 22 5.12 -20.21 -9.09
CA PRO A 22 5.32 -20.41 -7.67
C PRO A 22 4.88 -21.82 -7.24
N PRO A 23 5.64 -22.46 -6.32
CA PRO A 23 5.31 -23.81 -5.90
C PRO A 23 4.05 -23.84 -5.04
N THR A 24 3.15 -24.80 -5.28
CA THR A 24 2.00 -25.10 -4.41
C THR A 24 2.42 -25.83 -3.14
N GLY A 25 1.68 -25.62 -2.04
CA GLY A 25 1.93 -26.30 -0.76
C GLY A 25 3.23 -25.86 -0.06
N LYS A 26 3.81 -24.73 -0.43
CA LYS A 26 5.04 -24.17 0.16
C LYS A 26 4.84 -22.82 0.84
N MET A 27 3.61 -22.32 0.92
CA MET A 27 3.31 -21.08 1.64
C MET A 27 3.84 -21.15 3.07
N THR A 28 4.54 -20.10 3.49
CA THR A 28 4.92 -19.91 4.89
C THR A 28 3.72 -19.39 5.68
N TYR A 29 3.46 -20.00 6.83
CA TYR A 29 2.37 -19.60 7.74
C TYR A 29 2.95 -19.08 9.06
N ARG A 30 2.24 -18.14 9.65
CA ARG A 30 2.43 -17.68 11.03
C ARG A 30 1.23 -18.07 11.87
N THR A 31 1.46 -18.37 13.13
CA THR A 31 0.36 -18.72 14.05
C THR A 31 -0.04 -17.49 14.84
N ASN A 32 -1.33 -17.12 14.78
CA ASN A 32 -1.85 -16.09 15.67
C ASN A 32 -1.73 -16.56 17.12
N PRO A 33 -0.99 -15.85 17.99
CA PRO A 33 -0.70 -16.32 19.35
C PRO A 33 -1.95 -16.39 20.24
N LYS A 34 -3.04 -15.70 19.89
CA LYS A 34 -4.27 -15.66 20.68
C LYS A 34 -5.30 -16.70 20.23
N THR A 35 -5.42 -16.95 18.93
CA THR A 35 -6.46 -17.86 18.40
C THR A 35 -5.91 -19.19 17.92
N GLY A 36 -4.61 -19.30 17.70
CA GLY A 36 -3.97 -20.48 17.09
C GLY A 36 -4.19 -20.60 15.58
N ASP A 37 -4.83 -19.63 14.95
CA ASP A 37 -5.06 -19.60 13.50
C ASP A 37 -3.74 -19.58 12.73
N LYS A 38 -3.62 -20.45 11.74
CA LYS A 38 -2.48 -20.46 10.81
C LYS A 38 -2.77 -19.53 9.66
N VAL A 39 -2.15 -18.35 9.69
CA VAL A 39 -2.33 -17.28 8.70
C VAL A 39 -1.15 -17.29 7.72
N SER A 40 -1.43 -17.21 6.42
CA SER A 40 -0.39 -17.09 5.40
C SER A 40 0.40 -15.80 5.58
N ILE A 41 1.73 -15.88 5.49
CA ILE A 41 2.60 -14.69 5.60
C ILE A 41 2.31 -13.67 4.48
N LEU A 42 1.82 -14.07 3.33
CA LEU A 42 1.27 -13.20 2.30
C LEU A 42 -0.23 -13.03 2.52
N GLY A 43 -0.67 -11.78 2.66
CA GLY A 43 -2.07 -11.37 2.67
C GLY A 43 -2.45 -10.64 1.39
N TYR A 44 -3.66 -10.85 0.90
CA TYR A 44 -4.18 -10.17 -0.29
C TYR A 44 -4.88 -8.87 0.09
N GLY A 45 -4.27 -7.72 -0.26
CA GLY A 45 -4.87 -6.39 -0.09
C GLY A 45 -5.79 -6.04 -1.26
N MET A 46 -7.09 -5.88 -1.01
CA MET A 46 -8.12 -5.62 -2.02
C MET A 46 -8.30 -4.12 -2.35
N MET A 47 -7.30 -3.30 -2.07
CA MET A 47 -7.33 -1.85 -2.34
C MET A 47 -7.02 -1.50 -3.81
N ARG A 48 -6.32 -2.39 -4.54
CA ARG A 48 -5.80 -2.14 -5.90
C ARG A 48 -6.33 -3.17 -6.89
N LEU A 49 -7.66 -3.24 -7.00
CA LEU A 49 -8.31 -4.21 -7.87
C LEU A 49 -8.10 -3.90 -9.36
N PRO A 50 -8.00 -4.92 -10.23
CA PRO A 50 -7.91 -4.73 -11.68
C PRO A 50 -9.19 -4.11 -12.25
N SER A 51 -9.03 -3.24 -13.24
CA SER A 51 -10.13 -2.61 -13.99
C SER A 51 -10.09 -3.05 -15.45
N LYS A 52 -11.27 -3.16 -16.09
CA LYS A 52 -11.40 -3.54 -17.51
C LYS A 52 -10.96 -2.44 -18.45
N THR A 53 -11.09 -1.20 -18.01
CA THR A 53 -10.82 0.00 -18.80
C THR A 53 -9.93 0.97 -18.02
N GLU A 54 -9.45 2.02 -18.67
CA GLU A 54 -8.80 3.16 -18.00
C GLU A 54 -9.75 3.86 -17.00
N ASN A 55 -11.05 3.68 -17.16
CA ASN A 55 -12.04 4.08 -16.16
C ASN A 55 -11.96 3.11 -14.97
N LYS A 56 -11.31 3.58 -13.90
CA LYS A 56 -11.04 2.82 -12.67
C LYS A 56 -12.31 2.43 -11.88
N ASP A 57 -13.49 2.74 -12.39
CA ASP A 57 -14.79 2.39 -11.79
C ASP A 57 -15.35 1.07 -12.31
N ASP A 58 -14.80 0.53 -13.39
CA ASP A 58 -15.22 -0.74 -14.00
C ASP A 58 -14.23 -1.86 -13.62
N TYR A 59 -14.41 -2.41 -12.41
CA TYR A 59 -13.56 -3.49 -11.90
C TYR A 59 -13.77 -4.79 -12.66
N ASP A 60 -12.66 -5.45 -13.01
CA ASP A 60 -12.66 -6.74 -13.69
C ASP A 60 -12.90 -7.89 -12.70
N GLN A 61 -14.19 -8.17 -12.42
CA GLN A 61 -14.57 -9.23 -11.50
C GLN A 61 -14.05 -10.61 -11.92
N ASP A 62 -13.96 -10.90 -13.22
CA ASP A 62 -13.45 -12.18 -13.71
C ASP A 62 -11.95 -12.31 -13.44
N MET A 63 -11.18 -11.23 -13.58
CA MET A 63 -9.76 -11.22 -13.21
C MET A 63 -9.60 -11.35 -11.69
N ILE A 64 -10.39 -10.61 -10.90
CA ILE A 64 -10.39 -10.71 -9.43
C ILE A 64 -10.66 -12.16 -9.00
N ASN A 65 -11.67 -12.78 -9.57
CA ASN A 65 -12.01 -14.18 -9.28
C ASN A 65 -10.84 -15.11 -9.58
N ARG A 66 -10.22 -15.01 -10.76
CA ARG A 66 -9.06 -15.83 -11.13
C ARG A 66 -7.86 -15.60 -10.20
N GLN A 67 -7.62 -14.37 -9.79
CA GLN A 67 -6.52 -14.06 -8.87
C GLN A 67 -6.77 -14.64 -7.48
N ILE A 68 -7.99 -14.54 -6.96
CA ILE A 68 -8.34 -15.13 -5.66
C ILE A 68 -8.28 -16.66 -5.71
N ASP A 69 -8.81 -17.29 -6.77
CA ASP A 69 -8.72 -18.75 -6.97
C ASP A 69 -7.25 -19.20 -6.94
N TYR A 70 -6.40 -18.53 -7.72
CA TYR A 70 -4.98 -18.84 -7.79
C TYR A 70 -4.25 -18.62 -6.45
N ALA A 71 -4.58 -17.54 -5.75
CA ALA A 71 -3.98 -17.22 -4.45
C ALA A 71 -4.30 -18.29 -3.40
N LEU A 72 -5.59 -18.72 -3.29
CA LEU A 72 -6.03 -19.75 -2.37
C LEU A 72 -5.43 -21.13 -2.72
N GLU A 73 -5.34 -21.47 -4.01
CA GLU A 73 -4.67 -22.69 -4.48
C GLU A 73 -3.20 -22.77 -4.04
N HIS A 74 -2.51 -21.62 -3.96
CA HIS A 74 -1.12 -21.52 -3.52
C HIS A 74 -0.99 -21.33 -1.99
N GLY A 75 -2.09 -21.40 -1.25
CA GLY A 75 -2.11 -21.40 0.21
C GLY A 75 -2.19 -20.00 0.86
N LEU A 76 -2.36 -18.92 0.08
CA LEU A 76 -2.71 -17.62 0.65
C LEU A 76 -4.12 -17.74 1.25
N ASN A 77 -4.29 -17.30 2.50
CA ASN A 77 -5.58 -17.43 3.18
C ASN A 77 -6.05 -16.18 3.95
N TYR A 78 -5.34 -15.06 3.85
CA TYR A 78 -5.73 -13.80 4.49
C TYR A 78 -6.09 -12.75 3.45
N ILE A 79 -7.32 -12.24 3.48
CA ILE A 79 -7.87 -11.27 2.52
C ILE A 79 -8.27 -10.02 3.26
N ASP A 80 -7.66 -8.88 2.94
CA ASP A 80 -7.89 -7.57 3.58
C ASP A 80 -8.63 -6.62 2.66
N THR A 81 -9.71 -6.04 3.14
CA THR A 81 -10.50 -5.03 2.42
C THR A 81 -10.94 -3.88 3.34
N SER A 82 -11.80 -3.00 2.82
CA SER A 82 -12.42 -1.90 3.56
C SER A 82 -13.62 -1.34 2.78
N PRO A 83 -14.65 -0.81 3.46
CA PRO A 83 -15.80 -0.19 2.81
C PRO A 83 -15.46 1.06 1.98
N VAL A 84 -14.28 1.66 2.18
CA VAL A 84 -13.85 2.84 1.38
C VAL A 84 -12.90 2.49 0.24
N TYR A 85 -12.43 1.26 0.14
CA TYR A 85 -11.54 0.87 -0.93
C TYR A 85 -12.26 0.79 -2.27
N CYS A 86 -11.53 1.09 -3.34
CA CYS A 86 -12.09 1.00 -4.70
C CYS A 86 -13.42 1.75 -4.83
N GLN A 87 -13.49 2.98 -4.28
CA GLN A 87 -14.70 3.83 -4.30
C GLN A 87 -15.95 3.12 -3.72
N GLY A 88 -15.74 2.33 -2.67
CA GLY A 88 -16.79 1.60 -1.97
C GLY A 88 -17.19 0.26 -2.62
N LYS A 89 -16.46 -0.22 -3.62
CA LYS A 89 -16.79 -1.47 -4.34
C LYS A 89 -15.96 -2.68 -3.91
N SER A 90 -14.88 -2.47 -3.15
CA SER A 90 -13.93 -3.53 -2.81
C SER A 90 -14.57 -4.68 -2.03
N GLU A 91 -15.36 -4.40 -0.98
CA GLU A 91 -16.02 -5.44 -0.19
C GLU A 91 -16.93 -6.32 -1.05
N ARG A 92 -17.73 -5.70 -1.93
CA ARG A 92 -18.60 -6.44 -2.85
C ARG A 92 -17.82 -7.32 -3.83
N CYS A 93 -16.78 -6.78 -4.45
CA CYS A 93 -15.91 -7.57 -5.35
C CYS A 93 -15.24 -8.73 -4.62
N THR A 94 -14.80 -8.49 -3.39
CA THR A 94 -14.23 -9.50 -2.50
C THR A 94 -15.25 -10.59 -2.15
N GLY A 95 -16.45 -10.20 -1.72
CA GLY A 95 -17.53 -11.13 -1.39
C GLY A 95 -17.92 -12.03 -2.55
N ILE A 96 -18.04 -11.47 -3.77
CA ILE A 96 -18.31 -12.25 -4.99
C ILE A 96 -17.21 -13.28 -5.24
N ALA A 97 -15.93 -12.89 -5.09
CA ALA A 97 -14.82 -13.82 -5.32
C ALA A 97 -14.79 -14.92 -4.25
N LEU A 98 -14.92 -14.56 -2.97
CA LEU A 98 -14.81 -15.49 -1.85
C LEU A 98 -16.03 -16.42 -1.69
N SER A 99 -17.23 -15.99 -2.10
CA SER A 99 -18.45 -16.85 -2.04
C SER A 99 -18.35 -18.12 -2.89
N ARG A 100 -17.35 -18.23 -3.76
CA ARG A 100 -17.04 -19.38 -4.60
C ARG A 100 -16.23 -20.46 -3.86
N HIS A 101 -15.73 -20.15 -2.65
CA HIS A 101 -14.87 -20.97 -1.83
C HIS A 101 -15.52 -21.29 -0.49
N LYS A 102 -15.06 -22.36 0.17
CA LYS A 102 -15.55 -22.68 1.51
C LYS A 102 -15.09 -21.65 2.51
N ARG A 103 -16.00 -21.18 3.37
CA ARG A 103 -15.72 -20.15 4.39
C ARG A 103 -14.53 -20.49 5.30
N SER A 104 -14.24 -21.78 5.49
CA SER A 104 -13.12 -22.27 6.30
C SER A 104 -11.75 -22.22 5.60
N GLU A 105 -11.69 -21.86 4.32
CA GLU A 105 -10.45 -21.83 3.54
C GLU A 105 -9.72 -20.48 3.63
N TYR A 106 -10.39 -19.44 4.18
CA TYR A 106 -9.85 -18.10 4.23
C TYR A 106 -10.23 -17.32 5.50
N PHE A 107 -9.41 -16.37 5.84
CA PHE A 107 -9.68 -15.31 6.80
C PHE A 107 -9.99 -14.02 6.06
N VAL A 108 -11.07 -13.33 6.45
CA VAL A 108 -11.45 -12.04 5.89
C VAL A 108 -11.31 -10.94 6.92
N ALA A 109 -10.62 -9.87 6.52
CA ALA A 109 -10.43 -8.67 7.29
C ALA A 109 -11.12 -7.48 6.61
N THR A 110 -11.86 -6.68 7.39
CA THR A 110 -12.38 -5.37 6.96
C THR A 110 -12.37 -4.37 8.11
N LYS A 111 -12.81 -3.13 7.86
CA LYS A 111 -12.50 -2.00 8.74
C LYS A 111 -13.71 -1.11 8.99
N LEU A 112 -13.81 -0.52 10.17
CA LEU A 112 -14.73 0.57 10.46
C LEU A 112 -14.14 1.89 9.96
N SER A 113 -14.55 2.32 8.77
CA SER A 113 -14.02 3.49 8.05
C SER A 113 -14.90 4.73 8.20
N ASN A 114 -15.31 5.04 9.42
CA ASN A 114 -16.20 6.14 9.76
C ASN A 114 -15.48 7.51 9.79
N PHE A 115 -14.80 7.87 8.70
CA PHE A 115 -14.00 9.09 8.60
C PHE A 115 -14.84 10.37 8.55
N HIS A 116 -15.92 10.36 7.78
CA HIS A 116 -16.77 11.55 7.60
C HIS A 116 -17.70 11.76 8.79
N PRO A 117 -17.94 13.00 9.25
CA PRO A 117 -18.84 13.28 10.38
C PRO A 117 -20.21 12.61 10.31
N SER A 118 -20.80 12.50 9.11
CA SER A 118 -22.08 11.81 8.90
C SER A 118 -22.04 10.29 9.13
N THR A 119 -20.85 9.68 9.20
CA THR A 119 -20.66 8.24 9.45
C THR A 119 -20.20 7.93 10.88
N GLN A 120 -20.03 8.96 11.73
CA GLN A 120 -19.48 8.82 13.07
C GLN A 120 -20.54 8.56 14.16
N SER A 121 -21.85 8.70 13.86
CA SER A 121 -22.86 8.31 14.83
C SER A 121 -22.80 6.79 15.09
N ARG A 122 -23.32 6.37 16.25
CA ARG A 122 -23.39 4.94 16.62
C ARG A 122 -24.17 4.14 15.58
N GLU A 123 -25.32 4.65 15.17
CA GLU A 123 -26.19 4.02 14.18
C GLU A 123 -25.53 3.90 12.81
N ALA A 124 -24.86 4.95 12.34
CA ALA A 124 -24.14 4.94 11.07
C ALA A 124 -22.96 3.96 11.09
N SER A 125 -22.20 3.91 12.18
CA SER A 125 -21.08 2.99 12.38
C SER A 125 -21.56 1.53 12.42
N ILE A 126 -22.66 1.23 13.14
CA ILE A 126 -23.30 -0.09 13.14
C ILE A 126 -23.82 -0.44 11.74
N GLY A 127 -24.43 0.52 11.05
CA GLY A 127 -24.87 0.37 9.67
C GLY A 127 -23.72 -0.02 8.73
N MET A 128 -22.56 0.62 8.87
CA MET A 128 -21.35 0.28 8.11
C MET A 128 -20.88 -1.14 8.38
N TYR A 129 -20.76 -1.54 9.65
CA TYR A 129 -20.40 -2.91 10.03
C TYR A 129 -21.36 -3.96 9.42
N LYS A 130 -22.65 -3.75 9.53
CA LYS A 130 -23.67 -4.66 8.96
C LYS A 130 -23.60 -4.71 7.44
N ASN A 131 -23.34 -3.55 6.80
CA ASN A 131 -23.18 -3.50 5.36
C ASN A 131 -21.92 -4.27 4.91
N SER A 132 -20.82 -4.19 5.66
CA SER A 132 -19.62 -4.97 5.38
C SER A 132 -19.89 -6.48 5.38
N LEU A 133 -20.61 -7.01 6.38
CA LEU A 133 -21.03 -8.42 6.40
C LEU A 133 -21.86 -8.79 5.15
N LYS A 134 -22.79 -7.91 4.77
CA LYS A 134 -23.66 -8.12 3.60
C LYS A 134 -22.87 -8.11 2.29
N GLU A 135 -22.02 -7.10 2.07
CA GLU A 135 -21.23 -6.97 0.83
C GLU A 135 -20.18 -8.09 0.70
N LEU A 136 -19.60 -8.53 1.82
CA LEU A 136 -18.67 -9.65 1.88
C LEU A 136 -19.37 -11.00 1.81
N GLN A 137 -20.70 -11.06 1.97
CA GLN A 137 -21.52 -12.29 1.96
C GLN A 137 -21.07 -13.28 3.04
N VAL A 138 -20.79 -12.79 4.25
CA VAL A 138 -20.34 -13.60 5.40
C VAL A 138 -21.16 -13.30 6.65
N ASP A 139 -21.25 -14.29 7.56
CA ASP A 139 -21.96 -14.15 8.84
C ASP A 139 -21.06 -13.66 9.97
N TYR A 140 -19.74 -13.72 9.79
CA TYR A 140 -18.74 -13.29 10.76
C TYR A 140 -17.47 -12.81 10.06
N LEU A 141 -16.72 -11.94 10.74
CA LEU A 141 -15.42 -11.41 10.31
C LEU A 141 -14.31 -12.06 11.15
N ASP A 142 -13.25 -12.51 10.48
CA ASP A 142 -12.09 -13.06 11.21
C ASP A 142 -11.28 -11.94 11.84
N TYR A 143 -11.12 -10.83 11.14
CA TYR A 143 -10.37 -9.66 11.60
C TYR A 143 -11.17 -8.38 11.32
N TYR A 144 -11.39 -7.57 12.35
CA TYR A 144 -12.07 -6.29 12.21
C TYR A 144 -11.23 -5.17 12.81
N LEU A 145 -11.05 -4.07 12.07
CA LEU A 145 -10.14 -2.99 12.46
C LEU A 145 -10.86 -1.67 12.63
N LEU A 146 -10.48 -0.90 13.65
CA LEU A 146 -10.69 0.54 13.66
C LEU A 146 -9.75 1.15 12.61
N HIS A 147 -10.29 1.89 11.63
CA HIS A 147 -9.54 2.26 10.42
C HIS A 147 -8.77 3.58 10.59
N ALA A 148 -7.46 3.54 10.33
CA ALA A 148 -6.55 4.70 10.28
C ALA A 148 -6.65 5.58 11.55
N ILE A 149 -6.14 5.04 12.64
CA ILE A 149 -5.93 5.79 13.89
C ILE A 149 -4.60 6.52 13.81
N GLY A 150 -4.51 7.72 14.38
CA GLY A 150 -3.24 8.44 14.48
C GLY A 150 -3.33 9.96 14.38
N GLY A 151 -4.45 10.53 13.95
CA GLY A 151 -4.64 11.98 13.81
C GLY A 151 -4.67 12.73 15.16
N GLY A 152 -5.18 12.09 16.22
CA GLY A 152 -5.25 12.64 17.59
C GLY A 152 -6.27 11.89 18.44
N MET A 153 -6.15 12.01 19.77
CA MET A 153 -7.07 11.34 20.71
C MET A 153 -8.49 11.92 20.66
N ASP A 154 -8.66 13.20 20.36
CA ASP A 154 -9.99 13.81 20.17
C ASP A 154 -10.72 13.16 18.97
N GLU A 155 -9.98 12.87 17.89
CA GLU A 155 -10.53 12.16 16.75
C GLU A 155 -10.87 10.71 17.10
N PHE A 156 -9.99 10.01 17.78
CA PHE A 156 -10.21 8.65 18.24
C PHE A 156 -11.45 8.56 19.13
N ASN A 157 -11.55 9.43 20.16
CA ASN A 157 -12.67 9.46 21.06
C ASN A 157 -13.99 9.72 20.34
N ARG A 158 -14.04 10.74 19.50
CA ARG A 158 -15.23 11.08 18.69
C ARG A 158 -15.68 9.95 17.78
N ARG A 159 -14.72 9.27 17.13
CA ARG A 159 -15.03 8.20 16.16
C ARG A 159 -15.43 6.88 16.81
N TYR A 160 -14.90 6.58 17.99
CA TYR A 160 -14.97 5.22 18.53
C TYR A 160 -15.47 5.13 19.96
N VAL A 161 -15.21 6.13 20.84
CA VAL A 161 -15.52 6.05 22.26
C VAL A 161 -16.82 6.78 22.58
N ASP A 162 -16.92 8.07 22.26
CA ASP A 162 -18.02 8.96 22.67
C ASP A 162 -19.37 8.53 22.08
N ASN A 163 -19.37 7.92 20.92
CA ASN A 163 -20.58 7.40 20.26
C ASN A 163 -20.97 5.98 20.75
N GLY A 164 -20.19 5.35 21.63
CA GLY A 164 -20.48 4.03 22.18
C GLY A 164 -20.35 2.87 21.19
N ILE A 165 -19.68 3.06 20.04
CA ILE A 165 -19.52 1.98 19.05
C ILE A 165 -18.58 0.88 19.57
N MET A 166 -17.60 1.20 20.42
CA MET A 166 -16.72 0.19 21.01
C MET A 166 -17.49 -0.85 21.82
N ASP A 167 -18.48 -0.46 22.59
CA ASP A 167 -19.29 -1.41 23.37
C ASP A 167 -20.03 -2.39 22.45
N PHE A 168 -20.51 -1.91 21.30
CA PHE A 168 -21.12 -2.75 20.27
C PHE A 168 -20.11 -3.72 19.67
N LEU A 169 -18.93 -3.26 19.29
CA LEU A 169 -17.89 -4.12 18.68
C LEU A 169 -17.39 -5.19 19.67
N MET A 170 -17.28 -4.85 20.94
CA MET A 170 -16.95 -5.79 22.01
C MET A 170 -18.03 -6.87 22.15
N ALA A 171 -19.31 -6.48 22.12
CA ALA A 171 -20.42 -7.43 22.14
C ALA A 171 -20.46 -8.34 20.90
N GLU A 172 -20.13 -7.81 19.71
CA GLU A 172 -20.01 -8.60 18.49
C GLU A 172 -18.84 -9.60 18.56
N ARG A 173 -17.73 -9.23 19.23
CA ARG A 173 -16.61 -10.13 19.50
C ARG A 173 -17.00 -11.25 20.48
N GLU A 174 -17.66 -10.92 21.60
CA GLU A 174 -18.18 -11.94 22.53
C GLU A 174 -19.14 -12.91 21.87
N ALA A 175 -19.97 -12.41 20.93
CA ALA A 175 -20.89 -13.23 20.18
C ALA A 175 -20.23 -14.06 19.05
N GLY A 176 -18.91 -13.92 18.83
CA GLY A 176 -18.15 -14.62 17.79
C GLY A 176 -18.37 -14.12 16.37
N ARG A 177 -19.06 -12.98 16.19
CA ARG A 177 -19.25 -12.36 14.87
C ARG A 177 -18.06 -11.49 14.46
N ILE A 178 -17.23 -11.07 15.39
CA ILE A 178 -15.86 -10.57 15.20
C ILE A 178 -14.94 -11.54 15.95
N ARG A 179 -13.99 -12.20 15.27
CA ARG A 179 -13.08 -13.14 15.93
C ARG A 179 -11.86 -12.42 16.51
N ASN A 180 -11.32 -11.44 15.78
CA ASN A 180 -10.18 -10.63 16.20
C ASN A 180 -10.53 -9.16 15.99
N LEU A 181 -10.40 -8.33 17.04
CA LEU A 181 -10.60 -6.89 17.01
C LEU A 181 -9.25 -6.18 17.16
N GLY A 182 -8.95 -5.28 16.23
CA GLY A 182 -7.72 -4.51 16.24
C GLY A 182 -7.89 -3.13 15.62
N PHE A 183 -6.78 -2.52 15.25
CA PHE A 183 -6.80 -1.23 14.57
C PHE A 183 -5.67 -1.11 13.56
N SER A 184 -5.82 -0.22 12.59
CA SER A 184 -4.74 0.22 11.71
C SER A 184 -4.26 1.60 12.15
N PHE A 185 -2.94 1.78 12.13
CA PHE A 185 -2.31 2.97 12.66
C PHE A 185 -1.50 3.70 11.57
N HIS A 186 -1.72 5.03 11.51
CA HIS A 186 -0.94 6.01 10.74
C HIS A 186 -0.90 7.31 11.54
N GLY A 187 0.24 7.74 12.02
CA GLY A 187 0.31 9.05 12.66
C GLY A 187 1.23 9.14 13.88
N LYS A 188 0.80 9.88 14.89
CA LYS A 188 1.63 10.37 15.98
C LYS A 188 1.87 9.31 17.06
N LYS A 189 3.10 9.28 17.57
CA LYS A 189 3.55 8.35 18.62
C LYS A 189 2.63 8.36 19.85
N GLU A 190 2.26 9.54 20.33
CA GLU A 190 1.44 9.71 21.53
C GLU A 190 0.08 9.03 21.37
N VAL A 191 -0.51 9.11 20.18
CA VAL A 191 -1.80 8.46 19.88
C VAL A 191 -1.65 6.94 19.87
N PHE A 192 -0.55 6.44 19.30
CA PHE A 192 -0.27 5.01 19.33
C PHE A 192 -0.15 4.48 20.76
N ASP A 193 0.65 5.15 21.57
CA ASP A 193 0.91 4.76 22.96
C ASP A 193 -0.38 4.77 23.79
N GLU A 194 -1.22 5.82 23.67
CA GLU A 194 -2.48 5.93 24.38
C GLU A 194 -3.49 4.85 23.95
N VAL A 195 -3.64 4.61 22.65
CA VAL A 195 -4.56 3.58 22.13
C VAL A 195 -4.06 2.18 22.48
N LEU A 196 -2.76 1.95 22.41
CA LEU A 196 -2.16 0.68 22.80
C LEU A 196 -2.32 0.41 24.31
N ALA A 197 -2.18 1.43 25.15
CA ALA A 197 -2.43 1.33 26.60
C ALA A 197 -3.89 0.97 26.96
N MET A 198 -4.84 1.22 26.05
CA MET A 198 -6.23 0.76 26.22
C MET A 198 -6.40 -0.76 26.05
N ASN A 199 -5.31 -1.50 25.84
CA ASN A 199 -5.35 -2.96 25.70
C ASN A 199 -5.93 -3.66 26.93
N ASP A 200 -5.77 -3.11 28.12
CA ASP A 200 -6.39 -3.66 29.34
C ASP A 200 -7.92 -3.65 29.30
N LYS A 201 -8.49 -2.71 28.52
CA LYS A 201 -9.94 -2.55 28.35
C LYS A 201 -10.47 -3.25 27.12
N TYR A 202 -9.77 -3.08 25.98
CA TYR A 202 -10.28 -3.52 24.68
C TYR A 202 -9.68 -4.84 24.20
N HIS A 203 -8.58 -5.29 24.80
CA HIS A 203 -7.89 -6.54 24.49
C HIS A 203 -7.61 -6.68 22.99
N TRP A 204 -6.75 -5.77 22.47
CA TRP A 204 -6.39 -5.77 21.06
C TRP A 204 -5.80 -7.11 20.62
N ASP A 205 -6.40 -7.73 19.61
CA ASP A 205 -5.99 -9.04 19.12
C ASP A 205 -4.86 -8.95 18.11
N PHE A 206 -4.73 -7.83 17.40
CA PHE A 206 -3.68 -7.52 16.44
C PHE A 206 -3.66 -6.02 16.15
N VAL A 207 -2.56 -5.54 15.56
CA VAL A 207 -2.45 -4.15 15.07
C VAL A 207 -1.84 -4.15 13.68
N GLN A 208 -2.41 -3.33 12.79
CA GLN A 208 -1.90 -3.14 11.45
C GLN A 208 -1.05 -1.88 11.37
N ILE A 209 0.23 -2.03 10.98
CA ILE A 209 1.23 -0.94 10.90
C ILE A 209 1.89 -0.91 9.52
N GLU A 210 2.39 0.27 9.11
CA GLU A 210 3.33 0.38 7.99
C GLU A 210 4.66 -0.23 8.41
N LEU A 211 5.26 -1.09 7.56
CA LEU A 211 6.59 -1.63 7.79
C LEU A 211 7.26 -2.02 6.47
N ASN A 212 8.38 -1.43 6.21
CA ASN A 212 9.32 -1.73 5.14
C ASN A 212 10.69 -1.16 5.55
N TYR A 213 11.73 -1.35 4.76
CA TYR A 213 13.09 -0.91 5.12
C TYR A 213 13.32 0.62 5.09
N LEU A 214 12.34 1.42 4.62
CA LEU A 214 12.36 2.88 4.81
C LEU A 214 11.65 3.28 6.11
N ASP A 215 10.42 2.80 6.31
CA ASP A 215 9.63 3.15 7.49
C ASP A 215 10.21 2.55 8.77
N TRP A 216 11.15 1.61 8.66
CA TRP A 216 11.75 0.99 9.84
C TRP A 216 12.41 2.01 10.76
N ASP A 217 13.32 2.86 10.22
CA ASP A 217 14.07 3.87 10.98
C ASP A 217 14.00 5.28 10.34
N TYR A 218 13.27 5.46 9.24
CA TYR A 218 13.18 6.72 8.50
C TYR A 218 11.73 7.15 8.20
N ALA A 219 10.77 6.67 8.99
CA ALA A 219 9.35 6.98 8.75
C ALA A 219 9.09 8.49 8.85
N ASN A 220 9.73 9.17 9.79
CA ASN A 220 9.57 10.61 10.00
C ASN A 220 10.17 11.44 8.85
N GLU A 221 11.29 11.01 8.26
CA GLU A 221 11.91 11.66 7.10
C GLU A 221 11.05 11.52 5.85
N ILE A 222 10.35 10.39 5.72
CA ILE A 222 9.42 10.14 4.61
C ILE A 222 8.11 10.90 4.82
N ASN A 223 7.60 10.91 6.05
CA ASN A 223 6.36 11.57 6.42
C ASN A 223 6.46 12.07 7.87
N GLY A 224 6.67 13.36 8.05
CA GLY A 224 6.93 14.03 9.33
C GLY A 224 5.87 13.85 10.44
N SER A 225 4.84 13.03 10.21
CA SER A 225 3.85 12.64 11.23
C SER A 225 3.88 11.16 11.56
N ASN A 226 4.64 10.35 10.81
CA ASN A 226 4.74 8.92 11.06
C ASN A 226 5.80 8.61 12.12
N VAL A 227 5.63 7.45 12.72
CA VAL A 227 6.52 6.88 13.73
C VAL A 227 7.28 5.72 13.10
N ASP A 228 8.55 5.58 13.42
CA ASP A 228 9.37 4.49 12.94
C ASP A 228 8.75 3.14 13.25
N ALA A 229 8.72 2.27 12.24
CA ALA A 229 8.14 0.95 12.35
C ALA A 229 8.88 0.08 13.39
N SER A 230 10.18 0.31 13.58
CA SER A 230 10.98 -0.34 14.62
C SER A 230 10.41 -0.08 16.02
N TYR A 231 9.99 1.16 16.29
CA TYR A 231 9.33 1.50 17.56
C TYR A 231 7.96 0.82 17.69
N LEU A 232 7.09 0.99 16.68
CA LEU A 232 5.74 0.43 16.70
C LEU A 232 5.78 -1.09 16.88
N TYR A 233 6.64 -1.76 16.13
CA TYR A 233 6.82 -3.21 16.21
C TYR A 233 7.32 -3.64 17.58
N ALA A 234 8.31 -2.94 18.16
CA ALA A 234 8.86 -3.25 19.47
C ALA A 234 7.80 -3.14 20.59
N GLU A 235 6.95 -2.11 20.55
CA GLU A 235 5.87 -1.95 21.54
C GLU A 235 4.82 -3.08 21.43
N LEU A 236 4.46 -3.48 20.21
CA LEU A 236 3.55 -4.62 19.97
C LEU A 236 4.14 -5.93 20.51
N GLN A 237 5.45 -6.18 20.31
CA GLN A 237 6.12 -7.39 20.80
C GLN A 237 6.16 -7.47 22.32
N LYS A 238 6.36 -6.35 23.02
CA LYS A 238 6.30 -6.30 24.51
C LYS A 238 4.95 -6.79 25.05
N MET A 239 3.88 -6.58 24.31
CA MET A 239 2.52 -6.95 24.67
C MET A 239 2.05 -8.28 24.03
N ASN A 240 2.92 -8.96 23.30
CA ASN A 240 2.58 -10.16 22.52
C ASN A 240 1.38 -9.96 21.59
N ILE A 241 1.30 -8.78 20.95
CA ILE A 241 0.29 -8.43 19.97
C ILE A 241 0.90 -8.62 18.57
N PRO A 242 0.35 -9.48 17.71
CA PRO A 242 0.87 -9.70 16.37
C PRO A 242 0.65 -8.48 15.49
N ALA A 243 1.65 -8.20 14.64
CA ALA A 243 1.58 -7.13 13.64
C ALA A 243 1.06 -7.67 12.30
N VAL A 244 0.08 -6.98 11.72
CA VAL A 244 -0.28 -7.10 10.31
C VAL A 244 0.39 -5.96 9.56
N ILE A 245 1.10 -6.27 8.48
CA ILE A 245 1.92 -5.25 7.80
C ILE A 245 1.18 -4.70 6.57
N MET A 246 1.05 -3.38 6.50
CA MET A 246 0.63 -2.65 5.31
C MET A 246 1.80 -1.85 4.72
N GLU A 247 1.65 -1.39 3.49
CA GLU A 247 2.62 -0.61 2.72
C GLU A 247 4.03 -1.22 2.64
N PRO A 248 4.18 -2.55 2.45
CA PRO A 248 5.51 -3.17 2.34
C PRO A 248 6.31 -2.62 1.17
N LEU A 249 5.64 -2.06 0.15
CA LEU A 249 6.25 -1.45 -1.03
C LEU A 249 6.07 0.07 -1.12
N LEU A 250 5.55 0.74 -0.09
CA LEU A 250 5.21 2.19 -0.13
C LEU A 250 4.47 2.57 -1.43
N GLY A 251 3.32 1.90 -1.66
CA GLY A 251 2.52 2.14 -2.87
C GLY A 251 3.18 1.71 -4.18
N GLY A 252 4.23 0.89 -4.12
CA GLY A 252 5.01 0.42 -5.26
C GLY A 252 6.32 1.20 -5.48
N ARG A 253 6.64 2.19 -4.65
CA ARG A 253 7.91 2.95 -4.74
C ARG A 253 9.13 2.04 -4.58
N LEU A 254 9.08 1.07 -3.66
CA LEU A 254 10.18 0.14 -3.40
C LEU A 254 10.30 -0.98 -4.45
N ALA A 255 9.30 -1.13 -5.33
CA ALA A 255 9.40 -1.98 -6.52
C ALA A 255 9.97 -1.22 -7.74
N ASN A 256 9.92 0.11 -7.73
CA ASN A 256 10.31 1.00 -8.81
C ASN A 256 11.45 1.94 -8.38
N LEU A 257 12.56 1.35 -7.95
CA LEU A 257 13.75 2.08 -7.52
C LEU A 257 14.50 2.71 -8.71
N PRO A 258 15.34 3.73 -8.45
CA PRO A 258 16.32 4.20 -9.43
C PRO A 258 17.14 3.04 -10.01
N GLN A 259 17.45 3.11 -11.31
CA GLN A 259 18.09 2.01 -12.04
C GLN A 259 19.37 1.51 -11.36
N TYR A 260 20.18 2.40 -10.79
CA TYR A 260 21.43 2.03 -10.12
C TYR A 260 21.18 1.19 -8.85
N LEU A 261 20.15 1.52 -8.04
CA LEU A 261 19.75 0.73 -6.87
C LEU A 261 19.14 -0.62 -7.28
N ALA A 262 18.26 -0.59 -8.28
CA ALA A 262 17.66 -1.81 -8.81
C ALA A 262 18.73 -2.77 -9.35
N THR A 263 19.77 -2.26 -10.05
CA THR A 263 20.89 -3.04 -10.54
C THR A 263 21.71 -3.64 -9.40
N GLU A 264 21.93 -2.88 -8.34
CA GLU A 264 22.67 -3.33 -7.17
C GLU A 264 21.93 -4.46 -6.44
N LEU A 265 20.61 -4.30 -6.15
CA LEU A 265 19.79 -5.37 -5.59
C LEU A 265 19.80 -6.64 -6.46
N LYS A 266 19.74 -6.47 -7.80
CA LYS A 266 19.84 -7.56 -8.75
C LYS A 266 21.23 -8.21 -8.78
N SER A 267 22.29 -7.51 -8.45
CA SER A 267 23.64 -8.10 -8.35
C SER A 267 23.79 -9.02 -7.15
N HIS A 268 23.06 -8.74 -6.05
CA HIS A 268 23.03 -9.60 -4.86
C HIS A 268 22.15 -10.85 -5.05
N ALA A 269 21.03 -10.74 -5.78
CA ALA A 269 20.12 -11.85 -6.05
C ALA A 269 19.50 -11.71 -7.45
N PRO A 270 20.20 -12.17 -8.52
CA PRO A 270 19.77 -11.98 -9.91
C PRO A 270 18.41 -12.61 -10.26
N GLU A 271 18.06 -13.70 -9.59
CA GLU A 271 16.81 -14.45 -9.78
C GLU A 271 15.60 -13.79 -9.10
N ARG A 272 15.82 -12.89 -8.13
CA ARG A 272 14.76 -12.25 -7.35
C ARG A 272 14.33 -10.92 -7.96
N SER A 273 13.05 -10.57 -7.82
CA SER A 273 12.56 -9.24 -8.19
C SER A 273 13.07 -8.17 -7.21
N VAL A 274 13.05 -6.90 -7.63
CA VAL A 274 13.34 -5.77 -6.73
C VAL A 274 12.33 -5.71 -5.59
N ALA A 275 11.06 -5.98 -5.88
CA ALA A 275 9.98 -5.99 -4.89
C ALA A 275 10.17 -7.06 -3.80
N SER A 276 10.76 -8.21 -4.16
CA SER A 276 10.97 -9.33 -3.22
C SER A 276 11.85 -8.97 -2.01
N TRP A 277 12.76 -8.02 -2.17
CA TRP A 277 13.59 -7.52 -1.06
C TRP A 277 12.76 -6.87 0.03
N ALA A 278 11.82 -6.00 -0.36
CA ALA A 278 10.92 -5.35 0.60
C ALA A 278 9.89 -6.33 1.19
N PHE A 279 9.42 -7.31 0.44
CA PHE A 279 8.55 -8.37 0.97
C PHE A 279 9.29 -9.26 1.97
N ARG A 280 10.49 -9.70 1.66
CA ARG A 280 11.32 -10.47 2.60
C ARG A 280 11.62 -9.67 3.86
N TYR A 281 11.94 -8.36 3.71
CA TYR A 281 12.14 -7.46 4.83
C TYR A 281 10.92 -7.43 5.77
N ALA A 282 9.75 -7.15 5.22
CA ALA A 282 8.50 -7.08 5.98
C ALA A 282 8.08 -8.41 6.61
N GLY A 283 8.44 -9.53 5.97
CA GLY A 283 8.12 -10.88 6.44
C GLY A 283 9.14 -11.48 7.43
N THR A 284 10.34 -10.90 7.53
CA THR A 284 11.43 -11.47 8.36
C THR A 284 11.12 -11.42 9.87
N PRO A 285 10.57 -10.32 10.45
CA PRO A 285 10.31 -10.27 11.89
C PRO A 285 9.28 -11.32 12.33
N GLU A 286 9.60 -12.08 13.38
CA GLU A 286 8.79 -13.25 13.81
C GLU A 286 7.37 -12.89 14.31
N GLY A 287 7.19 -11.70 14.90
CA GLY A 287 5.90 -11.21 15.38
C GLY A 287 4.98 -10.66 14.27
N VAL A 288 5.41 -10.71 13.01
CA VAL A 288 4.58 -10.37 11.87
C VAL A 288 3.66 -11.54 11.54
N LEU A 289 2.34 -11.31 11.59
CA LEU A 289 1.33 -12.32 11.27
C LEU A 289 1.15 -12.50 9.77
N THR A 290 1.02 -11.38 9.05
CA THR A 290 0.86 -11.36 7.58
C THR A 290 1.30 -10.03 7.01
N VAL A 291 1.75 -10.04 5.74
CA VAL A 291 2.18 -8.87 4.97
C VAL A 291 1.21 -8.66 3.81
N LEU A 292 0.51 -7.52 3.82
CA LEU A 292 -0.52 -7.21 2.85
C LEU A 292 0.08 -6.68 1.55
N SER A 293 -0.36 -7.20 0.43
CA SER A 293 0.00 -6.71 -0.89
C SER A 293 -1.22 -6.48 -1.78
N GLY A 294 -1.29 -5.30 -2.39
CA GLY A 294 -2.26 -5.01 -3.44
C GLY A 294 -1.74 -5.50 -4.78
N MET A 295 -2.30 -6.59 -5.29
CA MET A 295 -1.84 -7.31 -6.48
C MET A 295 -2.81 -7.09 -7.65
N THR A 296 -2.63 -6.00 -8.41
CA THR A 296 -3.52 -5.64 -9.52
C THR A 296 -3.42 -6.62 -10.69
N TYR A 297 -2.22 -7.17 -10.95
CA TYR A 297 -1.98 -8.08 -12.07
C TYR A 297 -1.58 -9.47 -11.56
N MET A 298 -1.84 -10.49 -12.38
CA MET A 298 -1.46 -11.88 -12.06
C MET A 298 0.05 -12.02 -11.85
N GLU A 299 0.85 -11.24 -12.56
CA GLU A 299 2.31 -11.19 -12.44
C GLU A 299 2.76 -10.73 -11.05
N HIS A 300 2.06 -9.74 -10.45
CA HIS A 300 2.33 -9.31 -9.08
C HIS A 300 2.04 -10.44 -8.09
N LEU A 301 0.92 -11.14 -8.26
CA LEU A 301 0.55 -12.28 -7.40
C LEU A 301 1.59 -13.40 -7.48
N LYS A 302 2.01 -13.77 -8.68
CA LYS A 302 3.03 -14.81 -8.89
C LYS A 302 4.37 -14.43 -8.28
N ASP A 303 4.84 -13.21 -8.48
CA ASP A 303 6.11 -12.73 -7.91
C ASP A 303 6.08 -12.71 -6.37
N ASN A 304 4.97 -12.26 -5.79
CA ASN A 304 4.81 -12.23 -4.34
C ASN A 304 4.71 -13.65 -3.75
N LEU A 305 4.04 -14.57 -4.42
CA LEU A 305 4.02 -15.98 -4.04
C LEU A 305 5.42 -16.60 -4.09
N LEU A 306 6.25 -16.27 -5.09
CA LEU A 306 7.65 -16.70 -5.14
C LEU A 306 8.46 -16.19 -3.94
N SER A 307 8.12 -15.02 -3.40
CA SER A 307 8.79 -14.47 -2.22
C SER A 307 8.42 -15.17 -0.91
N TYR A 308 7.23 -15.81 -0.86
CA TYR A 308 6.66 -16.37 0.37
C TYR A 308 6.34 -17.88 0.33
N CYS A 309 6.66 -18.56 -0.78
CA CYS A 309 6.43 -20.00 -0.95
C CYS A 309 7.72 -20.78 -1.21
N PRO A 310 8.61 -20.99 -0.18
CA PRO A 310 8.54 -20.46 1.18
C PRO A 310 9.19 -19.08 1.32
N LEU A 311 8.89 -18.37 2.42
CA LEU A 311 9.66 -17.21 2.84
C LEU A 311 11.08 -17.67 3.22
N GLU A 312 12.06 -17.03 2.62
CA GLU A 312 13.44 -17.06 3.08
C GLU A 312 13.72 -15.73 3.80
N PRO A 313 13.80 -15.72 5.15
CA PRO A 313 14.07 -14.52 5.90
C PRO A 313 15.38 -13.86 5.46
N LEU A 314 15.48 -12.54 5.59
CA LEU A 314 16.72 -11.83 5.35
C LEU A 314 17.77 -12.23 6.37
N THR A 315 19.02 -12.37 5.92
CA THR A 315 20.19 -12.45 6.82
C THR A 315 20.44 -11.08 7.47
N GLU A 316 21.21 -11.05 8.56
CA GLU A 316 21.61 -9.78 9.20
C GLU A 316 22.42 -8.89 8.24
N GLU A 317 23.18 -9.47 7.32
CA GLU A 317 23.94 -8.73 6.30
C GLU A 317 23.01 -8.10 5.27
N GLU A 318 22.03 -8.85 4.75
CA GLU A 318 21.00 -8.35 3.84
C GLU A 318 20.15 -7.26 4.49
N GLN A 319 19.76 -7.42 5.78
CA GLN A 319 19.03 -6.38 6.51
C GLN A 319 19.87 -5.10 6.63
N ARG A 320 21.13 -5.23 7.07
CA ARG A 320 22.02 -4.07 7.21
C ARG A 320 22.22 -3.35 5.87
N PHE A 321 22.38 -4.09 4.79
CA PHE A 321 22.49 -3.54 3.45
C PHE A 321 21.24 -2.73 3.07
N LEU A 322 20.05 -3.25 3.34
CA LEU A 322 18.81 -2.50 3.07
C LEU A 322 18.68 -1.27 3.96
N ASP A 323 18.95 -1.38 5.27
CA ASP A 323 18.76 -0.31 6.25
C ASP A 323 19.77 0.84 6.06
N LYS A 324 21.02 0.53 5.74
CA LYS A 324 22.10 1.54 5.69
C LYS A 324 22.44 1.98 4.28
N ASP A 325 22.58 1.05 3.35
CA ASP A 325 23.05 1.42 2.02
C ASP A 325 21.88 1.81 1.09
N VAL A 326 20.77 1.05 1.12
CA VAL A 326 19.64 1.29 0.22
C VAL A 326 18.73 2.37 0.74
N ALA A 327 18.28 2.28 2.02
CA ALA A 327 17.32 3.21 2.61
C ALA A 327 17.87 4.64 2.67
N GLU A 328 19.10 4.86 3.17
CA GLU A 328 19.71 6.19 3.23
C GLU A 328 19.79 6.87 1.86
N ARG A 329 20.10 6.10 0.81
CA ARG A 329 20.18 6.63 -0.56
C ARG A 329 18.80 6.99 -1.13
N ILE A 330 17.74 6.26 -0.74
CA ILE A 330 16.35 6.57 -1.15
C ILE A 330 15.85 7.81 -0.42
N VAL A 331 16.12 7.95 0.87
CA VAL A 331 15.78 9.15 1.66
C VAL A 331 16.43 10.39 1.03
N GLY A 332 17.70 10.28 0.62
CA GLY A 332 18.43 11.36 -0.07
C GLY A 332 17.84 11.78 -1.43
N LEU A 333 16.87 11.05 -2.00
CA LEU A 333 16.21 11.44 -3.25
C LEU A 333 15.18 12.56 -3.07
N GLU A 334 14.74 12.84 -1.84
CA GLU A 334 13.73 13.89 -1.53
C GLU A 334 12.46 13.81 -2.41
N ASN A 335 11.96 12.64 -2.63
CA ASN A 335 10.74 12.41 -3.41
C ASN A 335 9.50 12.95 -2.68
N ILE A 336 8.46 13.34 -3.43
CA ILE A 336 7.15 13.58 -2.85
C ILE A 336 6.63 12.22 -2.30
N PRO A 337 6.28 12.12 -0.99
CA PRO A 337 5.99 10.83 -0.34
C PRO A 337 4.60 10.29 -0.70
N CYS A 338 4.20 10.34 -1.97
CA CYS A 338 2.91 9.86 -2.43
C CYS A 338 2.92 8.35 -2.69
N ASN A 339 2.01 7.62 -2.03
CA ASN A 339 1.82 6.16 -2.16
C ASN A 339 0.72 5.79 -3.17
N ASP A 340 0.22 6.74 -3.97
CA ASP A 340 -0.89 6.52 -4.91
C ASP A 340 -2.12 5.84 -4.26
N CYS A 341 -2.41 6.13 -3.00
CA CYS A 341 -3.54 5.55 -2.27
C CYS A 341 -4.90 6.09 -2.71
N LYS A 342 -4.93 7.27 -3.37
CA LYS A 342 -6.12 7.93 -3.94
C LYS A 342 -7.15 8.44 -2.93
N TYR A 343 -6.84 8.51 -1.64
CA TYR A 343 -7.77 9.07 -0.65
C TYR A 343 -8.04 10.57 -0.85
N CYS A 344 -7.12 11.29 -1.51
CA CYS A 344 -7.31 12.68 -1.94
C CYS A 344 -8.22 12.83 -3.18
N MET A 345 -8.76 11.72 -3.71
CA MET A 345 -9.60 11.71 -4.91
C MET A 345 -11.07 11.38 -4.57
N PRO A 346 -12.05 11.91 -5.33
CA PRO A 346 -11.89 12.81 -6.46
C PRO A 346 -11.56 14.25 -6.05
N CYS A 347 -10.65 14.92 -6.77
CA CYS A 347 -10.46 16.34 -6.62
C CYS A 347 -11.69 17.10 -7.19
N PRO A 348 -12.31 18.08 -6.47
CA PRO A 348 -13.44 18.84 -6.98
C PRO A 348 -13.18 19.59 -8.29
N TYR A 349 -11.91 19.87 -8.56
CA TYR A 349 -11.46 20.56 -9.79
C TYR A 349 -10.92 19.59 -10.85
N GLY A 350 -11.15 18.29 -10.67
CA GLY A 350 -10.84 17.26 -11.65
C GLY A 350 -9.36 16.87 -11.77
N ILE A 351 -8.48 17.38 -10.88
CA ILE A 351 -7.03 17.12 -10.95
C ILE A 351 -6.73 15.65 -10.58
N ASP A 352 -5.86 14.99 -11.35
CA ASP A 352 -5.35 13.65 -11.00
C ASP A 352 -4.07 13.77 -10.15
N ILE A 353 -4.27 14.11 -8.88
CA ILE A 353 -3.20 14.40 -7.92
C ILE A 353 -2.16 13.27 -7.87
N PRO A 354 -2.53 11.98 -7.67
CA PRO A 354 -1.55 10.91 -7.57
C PRO A 354 -0.77 10.69 -8.86
N ALA A 355 -1.42 10.74 -10.02
CA ALA A 355 -0.74 10.50 -11.29
C ALA A 355 0.33 11.57 -11.60
N ILE A 356 0.08 12.83 -11.19
CA ILE A 356 1.05 13.93 -11.29
C ILE A 356 2.29 13.63 -10.45
N PHE A 357 2.09 13.26 -9.18
CA PHE A 357 3.20 12.97 -8.25
C PHE A 357 4.00 11.73 -8.66
N VAL A 358 3.31 10.67 -9.09
CA VAL A 358 3.96 9.45 -9.60
C VAL A 358 4.83 9.76 -10.82
N HIS A 359 4.33 10.54 -11.78
CA HIS A 359 5.11 10.94 -12.96
C HIS A 359 6.34 11.77 -12.59
N TYR A 360 6.15 12.77 -11.71
CA TYR A 360 7.25 13.63 -11.26
C TYR A 360 8.34 12.82 -10.53
N ASN A 361 7.96 12.01 -9.55
CA ASN A 361 8.88 11.16 -8.81
C ASN A 361 9.61 10.16 -9.72
N LYS A 362 8.90 9.56 -10.67
CA LYS A 362 9.51 8.66 -11.65
C LYS A 362 10.61 9.36 -12.44
N CYS A 363 10.33 10.53 -13.00
CA CYS A 363 11.33 11.29 -13.75
C CYS A 363 12.52 11.70 -12.85
N LYS A 364 12.28 12.01 -11.57
CA LYS A 364 13.31 12.30 -10.59
C LYS A 364 14.20 11.09 -10.32
N ASN A 365 13.60 9.94 -10.05
CA ASN A 365 14.30 8.68 -9.80
C ASN A 365 15.10 8.20 -11.02
N ASP A 366 14.57 8.37 -12.23
CA ASP A 366 15.23 8.01 -13.48
C ASP A 366 16.35 8.99 -13.88
N GLY A 367 16.56 10.08 -13.10
CA GLY A 367 17.51 11.15 -13.44
C GLY A 367 17.14 11.91 -14.71
N THR A 368 15.87 11.88 -15.10
CA THR A 368 15.38 12.46 -16.37
C THR A 368 14.66 13.80 -16.21
N LEU A 369 14.66 14.38 -15.00
CA LEU A 369 14.20 15.75 -14.81
C LEU A 369 15.16 16.72 -15.50
N PRO A 370 14.67 17.60 -16.39
CA PRO A 370 15.51 18.65 -16.97
C PRO A 370 15.86 19.68 -15.90
N ARG A 371 17.16 19.85 -15.60
CA ARG A 371 17.63 20.74 -14.53
C ARG A 371 18.25 22.02 -15.07
N LEU A 372 19.37 21.91 -15.73
CA LEU A 372 20.13 23.06 -16.22
C LEU A 372 20.02 23.19 -17.74
N LYS A 373 19.71 24.37 -18.23
CA LYS A 373 19.61 24.69 -19.66
C LYS A 373 20.93 24.50 -20.43
N MET A 374 22.05 24.47 -19.70
CA MET A 374 23.39 24.29 -20.25
C MET A 374 23.76 22.80 -20.45
N ASP A 375 22.94 21.86 -19.94
CA ASP A 375 23.19 20.44 -20.13
C ASP A 375 22.88 20.06 -21.58
N ASP A 376 23.75 19.32 -22.24
CA ASP A 376 23.61 18.89 -23.64
C ASP A 376 22.30 18.12 -23.90
N GLU A 377 21.79 17.42 -22.88
CA GLU A 377 20.53 16.66 -22.94
C GLU A 377 19.29 17.47 -22.55
N TYR A 378 19.40 18.70 -22.06
CA TYR A 378 18.28 19.48 -21.53
C TYR A 378 17.04 19.49 -22.43
N TYR A 379 17.22 19.80 -23.72
CA TYR A 379 16.09 19.88 -24.66
C TYR A 379 15.41 18.52 -24.92
N LYS A 380 16.18 17.45 -24.86
CA LYS A 380 15.66 16.07 -24.97
C LYS A 380 14.87 15.71 -23.71
N LEU A 381 15.43 15.95 -22.51
CA LEU A 381 14.79 15.68 -21.23
C LEU A 381 13.53 16.54 -21.05
N ARG A 382 13.59 17.83 -21.38
CA ARG A 382 12.44 18.75 -21.36
C ARG A 382 11.28 18.23 -22.22
N ARG A 383 11.56 17.86 -23.46
CA ARG A 383 10.56 17.30 -24.37
C ARG A 383 9.98 16.00 -23.83
N ASN A 384 10.82 15.10 -23.34
CA ASN A 384 10.40 13.80 -22.82
C ASN A 384 9.53 13.96 -21.58
N TYR A 385 9.89 14.86 -20.66
CA TYR A 385 9.10 15.16 -19.47
C TYR A 385 7.70 15.69 -19.83
N LEU A 386 7.62 16.71 -20.71
CA LEU A 386 6.34 17.31 -21.09
C LEU A 386 5.42 16.32 -21.83
N ILE A 387 5.97 15.56 -22.77
CA ILE A 387 5.20 14.50 -23.48
C ILE A 387 4.80 13.38 -22.49
N GLY A 388 5.68 13.00 -21.59
CA GLY A 388 5.41 11.99 -20.57
C GLY A 388 4.28 12.42 -19.63
N LEU A 389 4.29 13.69 -19.21
CA LEU A 389 3.21 14.27 -18.40
C LEU A 389 1.86 14.25 -19.12
N ASP A 390 1.81 14.68 -20.37
CA ASP A 390 0.57 14.69 -21.18
C ASP A 390 0.01 13.28 -21.43
N ARG A 391 0.88 12.26 -21.48
CA ARG A 391 0.49 10.85 -21.57
C ARG A 391 0.00 10.28 -20.23
N ALA A 392 0.65 10.65 -19.13
CA ALA A 392 0.32 10.16 -17.79
C ALA A 392 -0.94 10.84 -17.24
N VAL A 393 -1.12 12.15 -17.54
CA VAL A 393 -2.19 12.99 -16.98
C VAL A 393 -2.81 13.83 -18.09
N PRO A 394 -4.08 13.59 -18.46
CA PRO A 394 -4.79 14.41 -19.43
C PRO A 394 -4.71 15.90 -19.11
N ARG A 395 -4.57 16.76 -20.10
CA ARG A 395 -4.31 18.21 -19.94
C ARG A 395 -5.28 18.88 -18.95
N MET A 396 -6.56 18.54 -19.01
CA MET A 396 -7.60 19.11 -18.12
C MET A 396 -7.51 18.61 -16.67
N ARG A 397 -6.56 17.73 -16.36
CA ARG A 397 -6.38 17.11 -15.04
C ARG A 397 -5.00 17.40 -14.43
N GLN A 398 -4.24 18.31 -15.04
CA GLN A 398 -2.88 18.65 -14.61
C GLN A 398 -2.87 19.67 -13.46
N ALA A 399 -1.69 19.90 -12.89
CA ALA A 399 -1.47 20.66 -11.66
C ALA A 399 -1.85 22.15 -11.75
N ASP A 400 -1.82 22.73 -12.95
CA ASP A 400 -2.17 24.13 -13.20
C ASP A 400 -3.65 24.48 -12.97
N HIS A 401 -4.52 23.47 -12.83
CA HIS A 401 -5.90 23.65 -12.43
C HIS A 401 -6.11 23.72 -10.91
N CYS A 402 -5.04 23.57 -10.10
CA CYS A 402 -5.15 23.62 -8.64
C CYS A 402 -5.35 25.06 -8.15
N ILE A 403 -6.46 25.30 -7.46
CA ILE A 403 -6.78 26.60 -6.84
C ILE A 403 -6.29 26.74 -5.38
N GLY A 404 -5.64 25.71 -4.82
CA GLY A 404 -5.14 25.75 -3.45
C GLY A 404 -6.22 25.58 -2.36
N CYS A 405 -7.37 24.98 -2.65
CA CYS A 405 -8.48 24.87 -1.69
C CYS A 405 -8.21 23.98 -0.46
N GLY A 406 -7.16 23.15 -0.48
CA GLY A 406 -6.72 22.31 0.64
C GLY A 406 -7.63 21.12 0.99
N GLN A 407 -8.74 20.89 0.29
CA GLN A 407 -9.69 19.82 0.61
C GLN A 407 -9.10 18.40 0.52
N CYS A 408 -8.01 18.24 -0.23
CA CYS A 408 -7.31 16.96 -0.38
C CYS A 408 -6.38 16.62 0.80
N GLU A 409 -5.87 17.62 1.53
CA GLU A 409 -4.86 17.42 2.59
C GLU A 409 -5.36 16.60 3.77
N PRO A 410 -6.58 16.82 4.33
CA PRO A 410 -7.07 16.03 5.45
C PRO A 410 -7.24 14.53 5.15
N HIS A 411 -7.28 14.17 3.88
CA HIS A 411 -7.44 12.77 3.43
C HIS A 411 -6.11 12.08 3.13
N CYS A 412 -4.99 12.82 3.18
CA CYS A 412 -3.68 12.27 2.85
C CYS A 412 -3.03 11.58 4.05
N PRO A 413 -2.89 10.25 4.08
CA PRO A 413 -2.26 9.54 5.18
C PRO A 413 -0.76 9.86 5.28
N GLN A 414 -0.17 10.36 4.19
CA GLN A 414 1.24 10.77 4.13
C GLN A 414 1.44 12.26 4.45
N ASN A 415 0.42 12.99 4.91
CA ASN A 415 0.46 14.40 5.29
C ASN A 415 1.11 15.34 4.26
N ILE A 416 1.01 14.99 2.98
CA ILE A 416 1.56 15.81 1.88
C ILE A 416 0.83 17.14 1.83
N ARG A 417 1.58 18.25 1.78
CA ARG A 417 1.05 19.57 1.47
C ARG A 417 0.68 19.67 0.00
N ILE A 418 -0.36 18.92 -0.38
CA ILE A 418 -0.72 18.66 -1.77
C ILE A 418 -0.83 19.93 -2.63
N PRO A 419 -1.54 21.00 -2.25
CA PRO A 419 -1.59 22.21 -3.06
C PRO A 419 -0.22 22.84 -3.30
N ARG A 420 0.66 22.82 -2.28
CA ARG A 420 2.02 23.35 -2.38
C ARG A 420 2.86 22.56 -3.39
N GLU A 421 2.81 21.22 -3.31
CA GLU A 421 3.57 20.38 -4.23
C GLU A 421 3.02 20.44 -5.67
N LEU A 422 1.70 20.56 -5.83
CA LEU A 422 1.08 20.80 -7.14
C LEU A 422 1.50 22.16 -7.72
N GLN A 423 1.56 23.20 -6.89
CA GLN A 423 2.03 24.53 -7.32
C GLN A 423 3.49 24.51 -7.78
N LYS A 424 4.38 23.83 -7.05
CA LYS A 424 5.78 23.64 -7.47
C LYS A 424 5.87 22.94 -8.83
N ILE A 425 5.14 21.83 -8.99
CA ILE A 425 5.14 21.09 -10.26
C ILE A 425 4.54 21.94 -11.39
N SER A 426 3.46 22.68 -11.14
CA SER A 426 2.86 23.59 -12.12
C SER A 426 3.85 24.65 -12.57
N GLN A 427 4.56 25.28 -11.64
CA GLN A 427 5.59 26.27 -11.94
C GLN A 427 6.75 25.64 -12.74
N PHE A 428 7.20 24.47 -12.33
CA PHE A 428 8.24 23.72 -13.05
C PHE A 428 7.82 23.44 -14.51
N VAL A 429 6.60 22.98 -14.72
CA VAL A 429 6.06 22.72 -16.08
C VAL A 429 5.99 24.01 -16.90
N GLU A 430 5.58 25.12 -16.29
CA GLU A 430 5.47 26.39 -16.98
C GLU A 430 6.86 26.94 -17.36
N ASP A 431 7.85 26.84 -16.48
CA ASP A 431 9.23 27.21 -16.76
C ASP A 431 9.83 26.38 -17.90
N LEU A 432 9.52 25.07 -17.92
CA LEU A 432 9.90 24.22 -19.05
C LEU A 432 9.23 24.67 -20.36
N LYS A 433 7.94 25.01 -20.35
CA LYS A 433 7.21 25.47 -21.55
C LYS A 433 7.80 26.77 -22.05
N GLN A 434 8.11 27.71 -21.17
CA GLN A 434 8.71 28.99 -21.50
C GLN A 434 10.23 28.91 -21.78
N ASN A 435 10.80 27.70 -21.71
CA ASN A 435 12.22 27.48 -21.90
C ASN A 435 13.10 28.35 -20.95
N LYS A 436 12.63 28.59 -19.72
CA LYS A 436 13.39 29.25 -18.66
C LYS A 436 14.32 28.22 -17.99
N THR A 437 15.38 28.75 -17.34
CA THR A 437 16.20 27.92 -16.44
C THR A 437 15.38 27.56 -15.24
N VAL A 438 15.27 26.27 -14.95
CA VAL A 438 14.52 25.77 -13.79
C VAL A 438 15.40 25.97 -12.56
N SER A 439 14.93 26.75 -11.59
CA SER A 439 15.53 26.80 -10.26
C SER A 439 15.08 25.58 -9.46
N GLU A 440 16.00 24.90 -8.81
CA GLU A 440 15.66 23.90 -7.78
C GLU A 440 14.89 24.67 -6.67
N GLY A 441 13.62 24.34 -6.49
CA GLY A 441 12.74 24.93 -5.47
C GLY A 441 12.70 24.08 -4.21
#